data_ef704bce02607ba33d931b1a7a496abc
#
_entry.id   ef704bce02607ba33d931b1a7a496abc
#
_cell.length_a   1.000
_cell.length_b   1.000
_cell.length_c   1.000
_cell.angle_alpha   90.00
_cell.angle_beta   90.00
_cell.angle_gamma   90.00
#
_symmetry.space_group_name_H-M   'P 1'
#
loop_
_entity.id
_entity.type
_entity.pdbx_description
1 polymer ?
#
loop_
_entity_poly.entity_id
_entity_poly.type
_entity_poly.pdbx_seq_one_letter_code
_entity_poly.pdbx_strand_id
1 'polypeptide(L)'
;MVIMTFGSGFQIENDSVSYLQRMKALNSYAADKGIAIGGYSLLASRGAKPKDAAISHHTGYPAKTREEGSRFGLSPCIASDWGSDYFKRLKNFFHTTGMNVFENDGSYPGDPCSSTVHSGHKGYLDSQWKQWNRISSFYQWCRAKGIYLNVPDWYFLMGSNKTPMGYVETNWSLPRSYQEVIERQNI
;
A
#
# COMPACT_ATOMS: atom_id res chain seq x y z
N MET A 1 -11.65 -10.41 -13.15
CA MET A 1 -10.92 -9.33 -12.47
C MET A 1 -9.49 -9.31 -12.96
N VAL A 2 -8.93 -8.11 -13.20
CA VAL A 2 -7.53 -7.93 -13.65
C VAL A 2 -6.86 -6.88 -12.78
N ILE A 3 -5.65 -7.19 -12.29
CA ILE A 3 -4.79 -6.27 -11.55
C ILE A 3 -3.59 -5.92 -12.43
N MET A 4 -3.43 -4.64 -12.74
CA MET A 4 -2.32 -4.13 -13.52
C MET A 4 -1.15 -3.75 -12.60
N THR A 5 0.06 -4.08 -13.01
CA THR A 5 1.29 -3.83 -12.23
C THR A 5 2.25 -2.91 -12.99
N PHE A 6 3.33 -2.48 -12.35
CA PHE A 6 4.32 -1.61 -13.02
C PHE A 6 4.97 -2.25 -14.25
N GLY A 7 5.06 -3.58 -14.31
CA GLY A 7 5.59 -4.30 -15.47
C GLY A 7 4.80 -4.04 -16.76
N SER A 8 3.53 -3.66 -16.63
CA SER A 8 2.68 -3.22 -17.74
C SER A 8 2.73 -1.70 -18.00
N GLY A 9 3.59 -0.97 -17.31
CA GLY A 9 3.65 0.50 -17.36
C GLY A 9 2.54 1.21 -16.59
N PHE A 10 1.78 0.46 -15.79
CA PHE A 10 0.74 1.01 -14.94
C PHE A 10 1.31 1.76 -13.74
N GLN A 11 0.78 2.93 -13.45
CA GLN A 11 1.21 3.82 -12.36
C GLN A 11 -0.01 4.43 -11.67
N ILE A 12 -0.52 3.76 -10.66
CA ILE A 12 -1.75 4.19 -9.96
C ILE A 12 -1.63 5.57 -9.29
N GLU A 13 -0.41 5.99 -8.96
CA GLU A 13 -0.15 7.29 -8.34
C GLU A 13 0.07 8.43 -9.37
N ASN A 14 -0.04 8.14 -10.66
CA ASN A 14 0.09 9.15 -11.71
C ASN A 14 -1.22 9.93 -11.82
N ASP A 15 -1.17 11.20 -11.47
CA ASP A 15 -2.30 12.14 -11.44
C ASP A 15 -2.38 13.06 -12.65
N SER A 16 -1.56 12.83 -13.69
CA SER A 16 -1.64 13.60 -14.92
C SER A 16 -2.98 13.38 -15.63
N VAL A 17 -3.56 14.46 -16.12
CA VAL A 17 -4.89 14.46 -16.76
C VAL A 17 -4.95 13.44 -17.92
N SER A 18 -3.95 13.43 -18.78
CA SER A 18 -3.88 12.52 -19.92
C SER A 18 -3.83 11.04 -19.51
N TYR A 19 -3.10 10.74 -18.43
CA TYR A 19 -3.03 9.38 -17.89
C TYR A 19 -4.36 8.95 -17.29
N LEU A 20 -4.99 9.78 -16.47
CA LEU A 20 -6.28 9.50 -15.86
C LEU A 20 -7.37 9.30 -16.92
N GLN A 21 -7.38 10.10 -17.99
CA GLN A 21 -8.31 9.93 -19.11
C GLN A 21 -8.13 8.58 -19.82
N ARG A 22 -6.89 8.17 -20.08
CA ARG A 22 -6.62 6.84 -20.66
C ARG A 22 -7.09 5.70 -19.76
N MET A 23 -6.83 5.80 -18.46
CA MET A 23 -7.24 4.79 -17.49
C MET A 23 -8.77 4.73 -17.35
N LYS A 24 -9.45 5.87 -17.42
CA LYS A 24 -10.91 5.93 -17.47
C LYS A 24 -11.47 5.24 -18.72
N ALA A 25 -10.92 5.51 -19.89
CA ALA A 25 -11.32 4.86 -21.13
C ALA A 25 -11.10 3.34 -21.09
N LEU A 26 -9.94 2.91 -20.54
CA LEU A 26 -9.64 1.49 -20.35
C LEU A 26 -10.64 0.83 -19.39
N ASN A 27 -10.98 1.50 -18.31
CA ASN A 27 -11.98 0.99 -17.35
C ASN A 27 -13.36 0.84 -18.02
N SER A 28 -13.80 1.83 -18.79
CA SER A 28 -15.07 1.74 -19.53
C SER A 28 -15.07 0.55 -20.48
N TYR A 29 -14.00 0.37 -21.25
CA TYR A 29 -13.88 -0.77 -22.17
C TYR A 29 -13.93 -2.12 -21.44
N ALA A 30 -13.24 -2.25 -20.29
CA ALA A 30 -13.26 -3.47 -19.50
C ALA A 30 -14.65 -3.74 -18.89
N ALA A 31 -15.30 -2.70 -18.37
CA ALA A 31 -16.63 -2.79 -17.79
C ALA A 31 -17.68 -3.26 -18.81
N ASP A 32 -17.61 -2.79 -20.06
CA ASP A 32 -18.45 -3.25 -21.16
C ASP A 32 -18.30 -4.76 -21.47
N LYS A 33 -17.18 -5.35 -21.02
CA LYS A 33 -16.89 -6.79 -21.13
C LYS A 33 -17.16 -7.55 -19.82
N GLY A 34 -17.74 -6.90 -18.82
CA GLY A 34 -17.96 -7.50 -17.50
C GLY A 34 -16.68 -7.75 -16.70
N ILE A 35 -15.58 -7.05 -17.02
CA ILE A 35 -14.28 -7.25 -16.39
C ILE A 35 -14.01 -6.11 -15.41
N ALA A 36 -13.90 -6.43 -14.13
CA ALA A 36 -13.40 -5.49 -13.12
C ALA A 36 -11.88 -5.34 -13.27
N ILE A 37 -11.38 -4.10 -13.31
CA ILE A 37 -9.96 -3.81 -13.42
C ILE A 37 -9.49 -2.79 -12.39
N GLY A 38 -8.21 -2.83 -12.11
CA GLY A 38 -7.55 -1.89 -11.24
C GLY A 38 -6.06 -2.11 -11.20
N GLY A 39 -5.42 -1.74 -10.12
CA GLY A 39 -3.98 -1.77 -10.10
C GLY A 39 -3.33 -2.04 -8.76
N TYR A 40 -2.06 -2.28 -8.87
CA TYR A 40 -1.13 -2.62 -7.81
C TYR A 40 -0.35 -1.37 -7.37
N SER A 41 -0.17 -1.21 -6.06
CA SER A 41 0.77 -0.27 -5.47
C SER A 41 1.52 -0.93 -4.32
N LEU A 42 2.83 -0.65 -4.24
CA LEU A 42 3.72 -1.16 -3.20
C LEU A 42 3.96 -0.06 -2.17
N LEU A 43 3.20 -0.04 -1.09
CA LEU A 43 3.18 1.06 -0.12
C LEU A 43 4.51 1.26 0.59
N ALA A 44 5.03 0.21 1.20
CA ALA A 44 6.20 0.31 2.08
C ALA A 44 7.53 0.52 1.36
N SER A 45 7.58 0.23 0.07
CA SER A 45 8.81 0.30 -0.71
C SER A 45 8.88 1.53 -1.62
N ARG A 46 8.04 2.51 -1.38
CA ARG A 46 8.11 3.81 -2.07
C ARG A 46 9.18 4.67 -1.42
N GLY A 47 10.18 5.08 -2.17
CA GLY A 47 11.23 5.96 -1.68
C GLY A 47 10.65 7.29 -1.19
N ALA A 48 10.86 7.60 0.08
CA ALA A 48 10.51 8.90 0.64
C ALA A 48 11.68 9.88 0.54
N LYS A 49 11.37 11.18 0.56
CA LYS A 49 12.38 12.20 0.82
C LYS A 49 12.81 12.12 2.28
N PRO A 50 14.05 12.54 2.65
CA PRO A 50 14.52 12.48 4.03
C PRO A 50 13.55 13.10 5.06
N LYS A 51 12.87 14.18 4.72
CA LYS A 51 11.91 14.87 5.59
C LYS A 51 10.65 14.04 5.90
N ASP A 52 10.30 13.08 5.05
CA ASP A 52 9.10 12.25 5.15
C ASP A 52 9.43 10.80 5.50
N ALA A 53 10.72 10.47 5.62
CA ALA A 53 11.16 9.13 5.96
C ALA A 53 10.94 8.82 7.45
N ALA A 54 10.73 7.56 7.77
CA ALA A 54 10.74 7.10 9.14
C ALA A 54 12.12 7.32 9.77
N ILE A 55 12.16 7.89 10.97
CA ILE A 55 13.41 8.12 11.70
C ILE A 55 13.63 6.96 12.66
N SER A 56 14.74 6.26 12.50
CA SER A 56 15.12 5.16 13.38
C SER A 56 15.36 5.65 14.81
N HIS A 57 14.76 4.97 15.78
CA HIS A 57 14.96 5.26 17.19
C HIS A 57 16.40 4.97 17.65
N HIS A 58 17.07 4.00 17.00
CA HIS A 58 18.42 3.59 17.39
C HIS A 58 19.50 4.52 16.84
N THR A 59 19.29 5.05 15.64
CA THR A 59 20.34 5.83 14.96
C THR A 59 20.04 7.33 14.90
N GLY A 60 18.77 7.72 15.05
CA GLY A 60 18.34 9.10 14.87
C GLY A 60 18.31 9.55 13.40
N TYR A 61 18.59 8.67 12.45
CA TYR A 61 18.63 8.96 11.01
C TYR A 61 17.46 8.32 10.26
N PRO A 62 17.14 8.79 9.05
CA PRO A 62 16.14 8.17 8.19
C PRO A 62 16.40 6.69 8.00
N ALA A 63 15.39 5.87 8.25
CA ALA A 63 15.44 4.44 8.05
C ALA A 63 15.54 4.12 6.56
N LYS A 64 16.48 3.25 6.20
CA LYS A 64 16.48 2.62 4.88
C LYS A 64 15.47 1.49 4.88
N THR A 65 14.83 1.25 3.75
CA THR A 65 14.05 0.03 3.56
C THR A 65 14.94 -1.17 3.86
N ARG A 66 14.39 -2.24 4.44
CA ARG A 66 15.09 -3.35 5.12
C ARG A 66 16.27 -3.99 4.39
N GLU A 67 16.35 -3.83 3.09
CA GLU A 67 17.48 -4.36 2.31
C GLU A 67 18.55 -3.30 2.18
N GLU A 68 19.71 -3.50 2.79
CA GLU A 68 20.90 -2.72 2.54
C GLU A 68 21.20 -2.71 1.03
N GLY A 69 21.21 -1.52 0.43
CA GLY A 69 21.31 -1.35 -1.02
C GLY A 69 19.98 -1.42 -1.77
N SER A 70 18.87 -1.36 -1.06
CA SER A 70 17.51 -1.43 -1.59
C SER A 70 17.29 -0.42 -2.72
N ARG A 71 16.72 -0.93 -3.81
CA ARG A 71 16.23 -0.16 -4.96
C ARG A 71 15.15 0.87 -4.57
N PHE A 72 14.66 0.81 -3.36
CA PHE A 72 13.47 1.52 -2.89
C PHE A 72 13.79 2.76 -2.06
N GLY A 73 15.04 2.99 -1.68
CA GLY A 73 15.47 4.19 -0.96
C GLY A 73 15.06 4.23 0.50
N LEU A 74 14.66 5.40 0.98
CA LEU A 74 14.27 5.60 2.37
C LEU A 74 12.86 5.12 2.63
N SER A 75 12.63 4.49 3.79
CA SER A 75 11.31 4.00 4.20
C SER A 75 10.39 5.19 4.50
N PRO A 76 9.20 5.28 3.90
CA PRO A 76 8.28 6.35 4.19
C PRO A 76 7.64 6.20 5.57
N CYS A 77 7.50 7.31 6.29
CA CYS A 77 6.57 7.37 7.40
C CYS A 77 5.16 7.64 6.87
N ILE A 78 4.28 6.65 6.96
CA ILE A 78 2.90 6.76 6.44
C ILE A 78 2.10 7.86 7.16
N ALA A 79 2.53 8.24 8.35
CA ALA A 79 1.93 9.33 9.12
C ALA A 79 2.56 10.72 8.84
N SER A 80 3.49 10.82 7.87
CA SER A 80 4.00 12.10 7.38
C SER A 80 3.09 12.69 6.27
N ASP A 81 3.50 13.84 5.74
CA ASP A 81 2.82 14.48 4.60
C ASP A 81 2.87 13.60 3.35
N TRP A 82 3.95 12.83 3.17
CA TRP A 82 4.04 11.86 2.08
C TRP A 82 2.85 10.88 2.07
N GLY A 83 2.49 10.32 3.23
CA GLY A 83 1.35 9.40 3.31
C GLY A 83 0.02 10.09 3.00
N SER A 84 -0.12 11.34 3.40
CA SER A 84 -1.30 12.15 3.06
C SER A 84 -1.43 12.35 1.55
N ASP A 85 -0.34 12.71 0.89
CA ASP A 85 -0.29 12.89 -0.56
C ASP A 85 -0.51 11.58 -1.32
N TYR A 86 0.09 10.49 -0.85
CA TYR A 86 -0.09 9.16 -1.42
C TYR A 86 -1.57 8.77 -1.46
N PHE A 87 -2.25 8.78 -0.33
CA PHE A 87 -3.67 8.40 -0.28
C PHE A 87 -4.58 9.38 -1.01
N LYS A 88 -4.23 10.67 -1.06
CA LYS A 88 -4.96 11.66 -1.85
C LYS A 88 -4.90 11.32 -3.35
N ARG A 89 -3.72 10.98 -3.87
CA ARG A 89 -3.55 10.56 -5.28
C ARG A 89 -4.32 9.29 -5.60
N LEU A 90 -4.26 8.28 -4.73
CA LEU A 90 -5.04 7.05 -4.91
C LEU A 90 -6.55 7.33 -4.93
N LYS A 91 -7.05 8.15 -4.01
CA LYS A 91 -8.47 8.53 -4.00
C LYS A 91 -8.87 9.26 -5.27
N ASN A 92 -8.04 10.19 -5.75
CA ASN A 92 -8.27 10.88 -7.01
C ASN A 92 -8.27 9.92 -8.21
N PHE A 93 -7.33 8.99 -8.24
CA PHE A 93 -7.26 7.97 -9.29
C PHE A 93 -8.57 7.16 -9.38
N PHE A 94 -9.01 6.55 -8.28
CA PHE A 94 -10.22 5.75 -8.26
C PHE A 94 -11.48 6.57 -8.57
N HIS A 95 -11.56 7.78 -8.02
CA HIS A 95 -12.68 8.68 -8.30
C HIS A 95 -12.77 9.07 -9.78
N THR A 96 -11.63 9.38 -10.39
CA THR A 96 -11.58 9.88 -11.77
C THR A 96 -11.74 8.76 -12.81
N THR A 97 -11.13 7.60 -12.55
CA THR A 97 -11.09 6.49 -13.52
C THR A 97 -12.29 5.55 -13.40
N GLY A 98 -12.91 5.49 -12.22
CA GLY A 98 -13.97 4.52 -11.92
C GLY A 98 -13.47 3.08 -11.75
N MET A 99 -12.15 2.86 -11.77
CA MET A 99 -11.58 1.53 -11.47
C MET A 99 -11.97 1.08 -10.07
N ASN A 100 -12.14 -0.22 -9.89
CA ASN A 100 -12.70 -0.77 -8.67
C ASN A 100 -11.94 -1.98 -8.11
N VAL A 101 -10.68 -2.14 -8.49
CA VAL A 101 -9.78 -3.17 -7.95
C VAL A 101 -8.49 -2.53 -7.50
N PHE A 102 -8.05 -2.84 -6.29
CA PHE A 102 -6.81 -2.35 -5.73
C PHE A 102 -6.04 -3.46 -5.01
N GLU A 103 -4.82 -3.68 -5.43
CA GLU A 103 -3.86 -4.50 -4.71
C GLU A 103 -2.82 -3.59 -4.07
N ASN A 104 -2.75 -3.63 -2.73
CA ASN A 104 -1.81 -2.83 -1.97
C ASN A 104 -0.86 -3.73 -1.20
N ASP A 105 0.31 -3.92 -1.77
CA ASP A 105 1.38 -4.69 -1.18
C ASP A 105 2.22 -3.85 -0.21
N GLY A 106 2.92 -4.52 0.72
CA GLY A 106 3.73 -3.86 1.74
C GLY A 106 2.91 -3.02 2.72
N SER A 107 1.65 -3.36 2.91
CA SER A 107 0.72 -2.69 3.82
C SER A 107 0.84 -3.22 5.25
N TYR A 108 2.04 -3.21 5.81
CA TYR A 108 2.25 -3.41 7.24
C TYR A 108 2.07 -2.07 8.01
N PRO A 109 2.08 -2.09 9.36
CA PRO A 109 1.85 -0.86 10.14
C PRO A 109 2.82 0.30 9.88
N GLY A 110 3.84 0.10 9.07
CA GLY A 110 4.93 1.05 8.83
C GLY A 110 6.08 0.88 9.84
N ASP A 111 7.23 1.43 9.51
CA ASP A 111 8.36 1.42 10.41
C ASP A 111 8.12 2.35 11.60
N PRO A 112 8.50 1.95 12.84
CA PRO A 112 8.47 2.85 13.98
C PRO A 112 9.26 4.12 13.66
N CYS A 113 8.68 5.28 13.94
CA CYS A 113 9.27 6.57 13.60
C CYS A 113 9.43 7.45 14.83
N SER A 114 10.67 7.82 15.14
CA SER A 114 10.98 8.71 16.28
C SER A 114 10.92 10.20 15.93
N SER A 115 10.54 10.56 14.71
CA SER A 115 10.34 11.95 14.31
C SER A 115 9.30 12.63 15.20
N THR A 116 9.58 13.85 15.62
CA THR A 116 8.65 14.72 16.36
C THR A 116 8.09 15.86 15.49
N VAL A 117 8.50 15.89 14.20
CA VAL A 117 8.09 16.94 13.27
C VAL A 117 7.07 16.47 12.22
N HIS A 118 6.78 15.16 12.19
CA HIS A 118 5.73 14.65 11.31
C HIS A 118 4.34 15.00 11.88
N SER A 119 3.47 15.53 11.06
CA SER A 119 2.16 16.02 11.47
C SER A 119 1.20 14.95 12.01
N GLY A 120 1.39 13.71 11.63
CA GLY A 120 0.45 12.62 11.91
C GLY A 120 0.73 11.79 13.16
N HIS A 121 1.86 12.00 13.87
CA HIS A 121 2.19 11.34 15.12
C HIS A 121 3.09 12.22 16.01
N LYS A 122 3.21 11.87 17.27
CA LYS A 122 4.00 12.66 18.24
C LYS A 122 5.43 12.15 18.43
N GLY A 123 5.72 10.93 18.02
CA GLY A 123 7.04 10.31 18.14
C GLY A 123 6.99 8.79 18.04
N TYR A 124 8.00 8.15 18.62
CA TYR A 124 8.19 6.70 18.52
C TYR A 124 7.00 5.88 19.01
N LEU A 125 6.47 6.22 20.18
CA LEU A 125 5.49 5.39 20.88
C LEU A 125 4.12 5.30 20.19
N ASP A 126 3.72 6.33 19.44
CA ASP A 126 2.42 6.36 18.78
C ASP A 126 2.51 6.22 17.26
N SER A 127 3.72 6.24 16.69
CA SER A 127 3.93 6.32 15.25
C SER A 127 3.32 5.15 14.47
N GLN A 128 3.55 3.91 14.90
CA GLN A 128 3.00 2.73 14.19
C GLN A 128 1.49 2.68 14.26
N TRP A 129 0.91 2.98 15.43
CA TRP A 129 -0.54 3.06 15.58
C TRP A 129 -1.16 4.11 14.66
N LYS A 130 -0.53 5.28 14.54
CA LYS A 130 -0.99 6.34 13.65
C LYS A 130 -0.88 5.97 12.18
N GLN A 131 0.19 5.30 11.79
CA GLN A 131 0.37 4.79 10.44
C GLN A 131 -0.68 3.72 10.11
N TRP A 132 -0.88 2.75 11.00
CA TRP A 132 -1.90 1.72 10.86
C TRP A 132 -3.30 2.31 10.72
N ASN A 133 -3.67 3.27 11.56
CA ASN A 133 -4.96 3.94 11.49
C ASN A 133 -5.17 4.66 10.14
N ARG A 134 -4.14 5.28 9.61
CA ARG A 134 -4.21 5.97 8.32
C ARG A 134 -4.46 5.00 7.17
N ILE A 135 -3.75 3.88 7.15
CA ILE A 135 -3.93 2.81 6.17
C ILE A 135 -5.33 2.19 6.31
N SER A 136 -5.73 1.83 7.51
CA SER A 136 -7.05 1.24 7.79
C SER A 136 -8.19 2.16 7.36
N SER A 137 -8.08 3.46 7.64
CA SER A 137 -9.08 4.45 7.21
C SER A 137 -9.19 4.54 5.69
N PHE A 138 -8.07 4.41 4.99
CA PHE A 138 -8.08 4.38 3.53
C PHE A 138 -8.74 3.10 3.00
N TYR A 139 -8.46 1.94 3.60
CA TYR A 139 -9.10 0.68 3.19
C TYR A 139 -10.60 0.68 3.47
N GLN A 140 -11.03 1.23 4.60
CA GLN A 140 -12.46 1.43 4.88
C GLN A 140 -13.11 2.33 3.84
N TRP A 141 -12.44 3.41 3.43
CA TRP A 141 -12.91 4.28 2.35
C TRP A 141 -13.03 3.51 1.01
N CYS A 142 -12.05 2.70 0.65
CA CYS A 142 -12.12 1.86 -0.56
C CYS A 142 -13.34 0.95 -0.54
N ARG A 143 -13.56 0.24 0.55
CA ARG A 143 -14.73 -0.65 0.70
C ARG A 143 -16.05 0.11 0.61
N ALA A 144 -16.14 1.26 1.26
CA ALA A 144 -17.32 2.12 1.19
C ALA A 144 -17.59 2.63 -0.25
N LYS A 145 -16.59 2.65 -1.11
CA LYS A 145 -16.68 3.00 -2.54
C LYS A 145 -16.85 1.79 -3.47
N GLY A 146 -16.98 0.57 -2.93
CA GLY A 146 -17.11 -0.64 -3.73
C GLY A 146 -15.81 -1.06 -4.42
N ILE A 147 -14.66 -0.56 -3.95
CA ILE A 147 -13.35 -0.96 -4.45
C ILE A 147 -12.94 -2.26 -3.77
N TYR A 148 -12.72 -3.31 -4.56
CA TYR A 148 -12.17 -4.56 -4.08
C TYR A 148 -10.70 -4.36 -3.67
N LEU A 149 -10.39 -4.79 -2.46
CA LEU A 149 -9.05 -4.70 -1.89
C LEU A 149 -8.42 -6.09 -1.83
N ASN A 150 -7.25 -6.22 -2.42
CA ASN A 150 -6.39 -7.38 -2.29
C ASN A 150 -5.11 -6.96 -1.54
N VAL A 151 -4.93 -7.49 -0.32
CA VAL A 151 -3.82 -7.11 0.56
C VAL A 151 -3.14 -8.39 1.05
N PRO A 152 -1.83 -8.57 0.81
CA PRO A 152 -1.11 -9.77 1.20
C PRO A 152 -0.82 -9.83 2.70
N ASP A 153 -0.94 -8.72 3.39
CA ASP A 153 -0.60 -8.62 4.81
C ASP A 153 -1.77 -8.93 5.73
N TRP A 154 -1.54 -9.85 6.66
CA TRP A 154 -2.52 -10.27 7.63
C TRP A 154 -2.88 -9.21 8.69
N TYR A 155 -2.08 -8.15 8.86
CA TYR A 155 -2.34 -7.06 9.81
C TYR A 155 -3.71 -6.39 9.66
N PHE A 156 -4.27 -6.42 8.46
CA PHE A 156 -5.56 -5.80 8.12
C PHE A 156 -6.65 -6.82 7.83
N LEU A 157 -6.32 -8.12 7.82
CA LEU A 157 -7.23 -9.20 7.44
C LEU A 157 -7.93 -9.84 8.63
N MET A 158 -7.40 -9.66 9.84
CA MET A 158 -7.85 -10.36 11.06
C MET A 158 -8.64 -9.45 11.99
N GLY A 159 -9.43 -10.08 12.85
CA GLY A 159 -10.18 -9.39 13.91
C GLY A 159 -11.52 -8.78 13.46
N SER A 160 -12.21 -8.16 14.42
CA SER A 160 -13.53 -7.54 14.20
C SER A 160 -13.50 -6.32 13.28
N ASN A 161 -12.34 -5.69 13.16
CA ASN A 161 -12.13 -4.50 12.34
C ASN A 161 -11.49 -4.83 10.97
N LYS A 162 -11.71 -6.02 10.46
CA LYS A 162 -11.22 -6.46 9.16
C LYS A 162 -11.57 -5.42 8.07
N THR A 163 -10.56 -4.74 7.57
CA THR A 163 -10.73 -3.62 6.62
C THR A 163 -10.60 -4.03 5.16
N PRO A 164 -9.62 -4.87 4.77
CA PRO A 164 -9.49 -5.35 3.39
C PRO A 164 -9.94 -6.80 3.26
N MET A 165 -9.92 -7.27 2.02
CA MET A 165 -9.88 -8.67 1.65
C MET A 165 -8.48 -9.00 1.13
N GLY A 166 -8.12 -10.27 1.07
CA GLY A 166 -6.83 -10.66 0.56
C GLY A 166 -6.41 -12.06 0.95
N TYR A 167 -5.14 -12.31 0.90
CA TYR A 167 -4.50 -13.60 1.16
C TYR A 167 -3.37 -13.43 2.18
N VAL A 168 -2.98 -14.54 2.80
CA VAL A 168 -1.75 -14.59 3.59
C VAL A 168 -0.61 -14.99 2.65
N GLU A 169 0.37 -14.14 2.51
CA GLU A 169 1.53 -14.43 1.68
C GLU A 169 2.42 -15.46 2.36
N THR A 170 2.69 -16.55 1.67
CA THR A 170 3.73 -17.50 2.07
C THR A 170 5.09 -16.93 1.70
N ASN A 171 6.09 -17.13 2.55
CA ASN A 171 7.42 -16.59 2.31
C ASN A 171 8.07 -17.27 1.10
N TRP A 172 7.95 -16.67 -0.06
CA TRP A 172 8.49 -17.15 -1.33
C TRP A 172 10.03 -17.25 -1.36
N SER A 173 10.71 -16.60 -0.41
CA SER A 173 12.17 -16.70 -0.26
C SER A 173 12.63 -17.96 0.47
N LEU A 174 11.72 -18.73 1.07
CA LEU A 174 12.04 -19.99 1.71
C LEU A 174 12.27 -21.10 0.68
N PRO A 175 13.10 -22.12 1.01
CA PRO A 175 13.22 -23.33 0.21
C PRO A 175 11.86 -23.96 -0.05
N ARG A 176 11.67 -24.52 -1.23
CA ARG A 176 10.37 -25.05 -1.70
C ARG A 176 9.73 -26.05 -0.74
N SER A 177 10.56 -26.88 -0.09
CA SER A 177 10.10 -27.84 0.93
C SER A 177 9.44 -27.16 2.15
N TYR A 178 9.91 -25.97 2.51
CA TYR A 178 9.30 -25.19 3.60
C TYR A 178 8.00 -24.53 3.16
N GLN A 179 7.91 -24.09 1.91
CA GLN A 179 6.67 -23.54 1.36
C GLN A 179 5.53 -24.55 1.40
N GLU A 180 5.80 -25.81 1.00
CA GLU A 180 4.81 -26.89 1.05
C GLU A 180 4.34 -27.19 2.49
N VAL A 181 5.23 -27.13 3.47
CA VAL A 181 4.87 -27.33 4.89
C VAL A 181 3.96 -26.21 5.37
N ILE A 182 4.30 -24.96 5.06
CA ILE A 182 3.51 -23.79 5.44
C ILE A 182 2.13 -23.81 4.78
N GLU A 183 2.07 -24.12 3.50
CA GLU A 183 0.80 -24.26 2.78
C GLU A 183 -0.12 -25.29 3.42
N ARG A 184 0.40 -26.45 3.78
CA ARG A 184 -0.36 -27.50 4.48
C ARG A 184 -0.81 -27.11 5.89
N GLN A 185 -0.09 -26.22 6.56
CA GLN A 185 -0.45 -25.75 7.90
C GLN A 185 -1.51 -24.65 7.88
N ASN A 186 -1.72 -24.00 6.73
CA ASN A 186 -2.65 -22.86 6.56
C ASN A 186 -3.99 -23.28 5.92
N ILE A 187 -4.16 -24.55 5.58
CA ILE A 187 -5.42 -25.17 5.13
C ILE A 187 -6.14 -25.77 6.33
#